data_88ec2d3ade7c5be208f3c27f3e0c58a8
#
_entry.id   88ec2d3ade7c5be208f3c27f3e0c58a8
#
_cell.length_a   1.000
_cell.length_b   1.000
_cell.length_c   1.000
_cell.angle_alpha   90.00
_cell.angle_beta   90.00
_cell.angle_gamma   90.00
#
_symmetry.space_group_name_H-M   'P 1'
#
loop_
_entity.id
_entity.type
_entity.pdbx_description
1 polymer ?
#
loop_
_entity_poly.entity_id
_entity_poly.type
_entity_poly.pdbx_seq_one_letter_code
_entity_poly.pdbx_strand_id
1 'polypeptide(L)'
;MKQINKYIVERLHINKDTGNHRNHHYNYHPKTRIELKELVDQLIKERGNEANLNDIDTSEIKDMSYMFKSSEFNGDISEWYVSNVEYMIDMFGESKFNGDISNWNVSNVENMYHMFYKSPLEKNPPKWYKE
;
A
#
# COMPACT_ATOMS: atom_id res chain seq x y z
N MET A 1 20.07 -12.38 1.16
CA MET A 1 18.90 -11.55 0.94
C MET A 1 19.15 -10.60 -0.22
N LYS A 2 18.16 -10.46 -1.05
CA LYS A 2 18.29 -9.54 -2.16
C LYS A 2 18.23 -8.10 -1.68
N GLN A 3 18.99 -7.26 -2.34
CA GLN A 3 19.00 -5.84 -2.05
C GLN A 3 17.92 -5.14 -2.85
N ILE A 4 17.33 -4.13 -2.26
CA ILE A 4 16.47 -3.23 -2.99
C ILE A 4 17.32 -2.51 -4.02
N ASN A 5 16.76 -2.24 -5.17
CA ASN A 5 17.42 -1.51 -6.22
C ASN A 5 18.01 -0.21 -5.66
N LYS A 6 19.29 0.04 -5.94
CA LYS A 6 19.97 1.20 -5.42
C LYS A 6 19.28 2.51 -5.80
N TYR A 7 18.74 2.57 -7.03
CA TYR A 7 18.02 3.74 -7.49
C TYR A 7 16.82 4.05 -6.58
N ILE A 8 16.08 3.02 -6.19
CA ILE A 8 14.92 3.21 -5.31
C ILE A 8 15.39 3.68 -3.94
N VAL A 9 16.46 3.10 -3.43
CA VAL A 9 17.01 3.50 -2.13
C VAL A 9 17.34 4.98 -2.13
N GLU A 10 18.07 5.43 -3.13
CA GLU A 10 18.49 6.82 -3.19
C GLU A 10 17.30 7.75 -3.44
N ARG A 11 16.43 7.36 -4.34
CA ARG A 11 15.31 8.20 -4.72
C ARG A 11 14.33 8.41 -3.56
N LEU A 12 14.13 7.40 -2.74
CA LEU A 12 13.18 7.47 -1.65
C LEU A 12 13.81 7.94 -0.34
N HIS A 13 15.09 8.26 -0.34
CA HIS A 13 15.77 8.72 0.86
C HIS A 13 15.52 7.77 2.02
N ILE A 14 15.77 6.49 1.78
CA ILE A 14 15.52 5.46 2.79
C ILE A 14 16.34 5.75 4.03
N ASN A 15 15.68 5.71 5.16
CA ASN A 15 16.29 6.03 6.44
C ASN A 15 16.08 4.87 7.39
N LYS A 16 17.17 4.32 7.86
CA LYS A 16 17.12 3.21 8.80
C LYS A 16 16.84 3.65 10.22
N ASP A 17 16.95 4.93 10.48
CA ASP A 17 16.79 5.45 11.83
C ASP A 17 15.51 6.26 11.90
N THR A 18 14.40 5.59 11.76
CA THR A 18 13.12 6.25 11.72
C THR A 18 12.29 5.98 12.96
N GLY A 19 12.89 5.43 13.97
CA GLY A 19 12.18 4.74 15.03
C GLY A 19 11.37 5.57 15.97
N ASN A 20 11.01 6.78 15.64
CA ASN A 20 10.34 7.61 16.61
C ASN A 20 8.85 7.81 16.39
N HIS A 21 8.25 7.06 15.48
CA HIS A 21 6.83 7.23 15.20
C HIS A 21 6.02 6.26 16.03
N ARG A 22 5.81 6.59 17.28
CA ARG A 22 4.97 5.79 18.18
C ARG A 22 5.37 4.32 18.18
N ASN A 23 6.67 4.07 18.26
CA ASN A 23 7.22 2.72 18.24
C ASN A 23 7.12 2.03 16.88
N HIS A 24 6.73 2.74 15.85
CA HIS A 24 6.78 2.22 14.49
C HIS A 24 8.14 2.50 13.89
N HIS A 25 8.70 1.50 13.26
CA HIS A 25 9.98 1.63 12.57
C HIS A 25 9.73 1.45 11.08
N TYR A 26 9.86 2.53 10.31
CA TYR A 26 9.67 2.49 8.87
C TYR A 26 11.01 2.51 8.17
N ASN A 27 11.16 1.62 7.21
CA ASN A 27 12.36 1.55 6.39
C ASN A 27 12.26 2.40 5.14
N TYR A 28 11.06 2.78 4.74
CA TYR A 28 10.84 3.45 3.46
C TYR A 28 9.85 4.60 3.61
N HIS A 29 10.08 5.68 2.87
CA HIS A 29 9.26 6.89 2.98
C HIS A 29 8.92 7.45 1.60
N PRO A 30 8.10 6.73 0.81
CA PRO A 30 7.71 7.24 -0.51
C PRO A 30 6.81 8.46 -0.37
N LYS A 31 6.89 9.37 -1.33
CA LYS A 31 6.13 10.61 -1.26
C LYS A 31 5.04 10.72 -2.33
N THR A 32 5.11 9.91 -3.37
CA THR A 32 4.15 9.97 -4.46
C THR A 32 3.63 8.58 -4.79
N ARG A 33 2.52 8.53 -5.53
CA ARG A 33 1.96 7.27 -5.98
C ARG A 33 2.98 6.45 -6.79
N ILE A 34 3.70 7.13 -7.66
CA ILE A 34 4.67 6.44 -8.52
C ILE A 34 5.80 5.84 -7.69
N GLU A 35 6.31 6.60 -6.72
CA GLU A 35 7.35 6.08 -5.85
C GLU A 35 6.86 4.88 -5.04
N LEU A 36 5.65 4.97 -4.51
CA LEU A 36 5.09 3.86 -3.75
C LEU A 36 4.91 2.63 -4.65
N LYS A 37 4.44 2.82 -5.87
CA LYS A 37 4.22 1.70 -6.80
C LYS A 37 5.54 1.01 -7.14
N GLU A 38 6.57 1.78 -7.43
CA GLU A 38 7.88 1.21 -7.72
C GLU A 38 8.42 0.43 -6.53
N LEU A 39 8.26 0.99 -5.34
CA LEU A 39 8.73 0.34 -4.12
C LEU A 39 7.96 -0.94 -3.84
N VAL A 40 6.64 -0.89 -3.93
CA VAL A 40 5.79 -2.05 -3.71
C VAL A 40 6.18 -3.18 -4.68
N ASP A 41 6.32 -2.86 -5.96
CA ASP A 41 6.66 -3.87 -6.95
C ASP A 41 8.03 -4.49 -6.65
N GLN A 42 8.99 -3.67 -6.23
CA GLN A 42 10.32 -4.16 -5.90
C GLN A 42 10.29 -5.05 -4.66
N LEU A 43 9.56 -4.64 -3.62
CA LEU A 43 9.50 -5.42 -2.40
C LEU A 43 8.76 -6.75 -2.59
N ILE A 44 7.72 -6.75 -3.40
CA ILE A 44 7.03 -7.99 -3.74
C ILE A 44 7.99 -8.93 -4.46
N LYS A 45 8.77 -8.39 -5.39
CA LYS A 45 9.74 -9.19 -6.11
C LYS A 45 10.76 -9.82 -5.17
N GLU A 46 11.16 -9.09 -4.14
CA GLU A 46 12.16 -9.59 -3.19
C GLU A 46 11.56 -10.47 -2.11
N ARG A 47 10.38 -10.14 -1.62
CA ARG A 47 9.78 -10.78 -0.46
C ARG A 47 8.67 -11.76 -0.80
N GLY A 48 8.14 -11.70 -2.01
CA GLY A 48 7.05 -12.57 -2.44
C GLY A 48 5.69 -11.94 -2.30
N ASN A 49 4.70 -12.65 -2.83
CA ASN A 49 3.33 -12.12 -2.90
C ASN A 49 2.59 -12.10 -1.56
N GLU A 50 3.15 -12.72 -0.53
CA GLU A 50 2.54 -12.69 0.80
C GLU A 50 3.34 -11.83 1.77
N ALA A 51 4.13 -10.91 1.24
CA ALA A 51 5.02 -10.08 2.03
C ALA A 51 4.27 -9.19 3.01
N ASN A 52 4.94 -8.91 4.13
CA ASN A 52 4.50 -7.86 5.03
C ASN A 52 5.16 -6.56 4.55
N LEU A 53 4.33 -5.60 4.17
CA LEU A 53 4.80 -4.31 3.66
C LEU A 53 4.52 -3.17 4.64
N ASN A 54 4.30 -3.49 5.91
CA ASN A 54 3.95 -2.46 6.89
C ASN A 54 5.16 -1.62 7.34
N ASP A 55 6.34 -1.91 6.80
CA ASP A 55 7.51 -1.07 7.07
C ASP A 55 7.63 0.11 6.10
N ILE A 56 6.59 0.33 5.31
CA ILE A 56 6.53 1.51 4.44
C ILE A 56 5.71 2.58 5.13
N ASP A 57 6.28 3.76 5.25
CA ASP A 57 5.55 4.92 5.77
C ASP A 57 4.73 5.53 4.63
N THR A 58 3.43 5.30 4.65
CA THR A 58 2.55 5.78 3.58
C THR A 58 1.88 7.11 3.93
N SER A 59 2.33 7.78 4.99
CA SER A 59 1.63 8.96 5.49
C SER A 59 1.62 10.13 4.51
N GLU A 60 2.55 10.18 3.55
CA GLU A 60 2.58 11.28 2.59
C GLU A 60 1.87 10.97 1.29
N ILE A 61 1.27 9.80 1.18
CA ILE A 61 0.63 9.39 -0.08
C ILE A 61 -0.81 9.88 -0.12
N LYS A 62 -1.17 10.56 -1.20
CA LYS A 62 -2.52 11.05 -1.41
C LYS A 62 -3.29 10.27 -2.45
N ASP A 63 -2.61 9.53 -3.29
CA ASP A 63 -3.23 8.76 -4.36
C ASP A 63 -2.67 7.34 -4.34
N MET A 64 -3.55 6.38 -4.06
CA MET A 64 -3.19 4.96 -4.11
C MET A 64 -3.94 4.23 -5.22
N SER A 65 -4.44 4.99 -6.19
CA SER A 65 -5.17 4.38 -7.30
C SER A 65 -4.30 3.39 -8.05
N TYR A 66 -4.89 2.26 -8.42
CA TYR A 66 -4.26 1.20 -9.21
C TYR A 66 -3.08 0.51 -8.52
N MET A 67 -2.87 0.75 -7.24
CA MET A 67 -1.65 0.31 -6.57
C MET A 67 -1.41 -1.19 -6.68
N PHE A 68 -2.46 -1.99 -6.55
CA PHE A 68 -2.38 -3.45 -6.64
C PHE A 68 -3.26 -4.00 -7.76
N LYS A 69 -3.59 -3.16 -8.76
CA LYS A 69 -4.44 -3.63 -9.85
C LYS A 69 -3.79 -4.78 -10.58
N SER A 70 -4.57 -5.83 -10.80
CA SER A 70 -4.12 -7.05 -11.49
C SER A 70 -2.92 -7.72 -10.84
N SER A 71 -2.70 -7.45 -9.56
CA SER A 71 -1.54 -7.97 -8.83
C SER A 71 -1.85 -9.31 -8.17
N GLU A 72 -0.83 -10.15 -8.06
CA GLU A 72 -0.93 -11.40 -7.31
C GLU A 72 -0.71 -11.20 -5.82
N PHE A 73 -0.40 -9.97 -5.39
CA PHE A 73 -0.08 -9.70 -3.99
C PHE A 73 -1.27 -10.03 -3.08
N ASN A 74 -0.99 -10.76 -2.02
CA ASN A 74 -1.97 -11.06 -0.98
C ASN A 74 -1.26 -11.11 0.37
N GLY A 75 -0.49 -10.07 0.66
CA GLY A 75 0.27 -9.96 1.89
C GLY A 75 -0.38 -9.04 2.90
N ASP A 76 0.43 -8.43 3.73
CA ASP A 76 -0.06 -7.66 4.88
C ASP A 76 0.26 -6.17 4.70
N ILE A 77 -0.80 -5.38 4.55
CA ILE A 77 -0.74 -3.92 4.54
C ILE A 77 -1.76 -3.35 5.53
N SER A 78 -2.10 -4.15 6.54
CA SER A 78 -3.14 -3.80 7.50
C SER A 78 -2.80 -2.54 8.31
N GLU A 79 -1.51 -2.22 8.45
CA GLU A 79 -1.10 -1.07 9.24
C GLU A 79 -0.70 0.13 8.40
N TRP A 80 -0.94 0.10 7.10
CA TRP A 80 -0.69 1.26 6.28
C TRP A 80 -1.51 2.45 6.77
N TYR A 81 -0.85 3.59 6.89
CA TYR A 81 -1.52 4.84 7.24
C TYR A 81 -2.11 5.42 5.96
N VAL A 82 -3.43 5.48 5.90
CA VAL A 82 -4.12 5.94 4.69
C VAL A 82 -4.97 7.18 4.95
N SER A 83 -4.78 7.82 6.10
CA SER A 83 -5.62 8.94 6.51
C SER A 83 -5.47 10.17 5.61
N ASN A 84 -4.37 10.27 4.86
CA ASN A 84 -4.17 11.38 3.94
C ASN A 84 -4.51 11.03 2.50
N VAL A 85 -4.99 9.81 2.26
CA VAL A 85 -5.28 9.36 0.90
C VAL A 85 -6.63 9.90 0.44
N GLU A 86 -6.65 10.45 -0.77
CA GLU A 86 -7.83 11.03 -1.37
C GLU A 86 -8.39 10.16 -2.50
N TYR A 87 -7.56 9.34 -3.13
CA TYR A 87 -7.98 8.53 -4.28
C TYR A 87 -7.52 7.10 -4.14
N MET A 88 -8.46 6.18 -4.28
CA MET A 88 -8.21 4.73 -4.27
C MET A 88 -8.92 4.04 -5.43
N ILE A 89 -8.96 4.71 -6.59
CA ILE A 89 -9.65 4.19 -7.76
C ILE A 89 -8.97 2.88 -8.21
N ASP A 90 -9.78 1.82 -8.33
CA ASP A 90 -9.32 0.55 -8.89
C ASP A 90 -8.09 0.00 -8.17
N MET A 91 -7.95 0.32 -6.87
CA MET A 91 -6.74 -0.01 -6.13
C MET A 91 -6.44 -1.50 -6.10
N PHE A 92 -7.47 -2.31 -5.95
CA PHE A 92 -7.33 -3.77 -5.90
C PHE A 92 -8.11 -4.45 -7.03
N GLY A 93 -8.43 -3.71 -8.09
CA GLY A 93 -9.20 -4.26 -9.20
C GLY A 93 -8.48 -5.45 -9.82
N GLU A 94 -9.22 -6.54 -10.03
CA GLU A 94 -8.72 -7.75 -10.66
C GLU A 94 -7.50 -8.34 -9.95
N SER A 95 -7.34 -8.06 -8.66
CA SER A 95 -6.21 -8.55 -7.87
C SER A 95 -6.57 -9.80 -7.10
N LYS A 96 -5.57 -10.37 -6.46
CA LYS A 96 -5.74 -11.52 -5.56
C LYS A 96 -5.81 -11.11 -4.10
N PHE A 97 -5.74 -9.83 -3.81
CA PHE A 97 -5.66 -9.36 -2.43
C PHE A 97 -6.92 -9.70 -1.65
N ASN A 98 -6.73 -10.31 -0.49
CA ASN A 98 -7.83 -10.69 0.40
C ASN A 98 -7.45 -10.45 1.86
N GLY A 99 -6.64 -9.43 2.11
CA GLY A 99 -6.14 -9.15 3.44
C GLY A 99 -7.09 -8.30 4.27
N ASP A 100 -6.72 -8.13 5.54
CA ASP A 100 -7.53 -7.37 6.49
C ASP A 100 -7.13 -5.90 6.44
N ILE A 101 -8.02 -5.08 5.90
CA ILE A 101 -7.86 -3.63 5.88
C ILE A 101 -9.04 -2.95 6.59
N SER A 102 -9.67 -3.68 7.51
CA SER A 102 -10.86 -3.19 8.20
C SER A 102 -10.57 -1.97 9.07
N ASN A 103 -9.33 -1.81 9.53
CA ASN A 103 -8.97 -0.70 10.41
C ASN A 103 -8.44 0.53 9.68
N TRP A 104 -8.44 0.52 8.36
CA TRP A 104 -8.01 1.70 7.61
C TRP A 104 -8.94 2.87 7.87
N ASN A 105 -8.36 4.04 8.11
CA ASN A 105 -9.14 5.28 8.21
C ASN A 105 -9.20 5.94 6.84
N VAL A 106 -10.33 5.77 6.17
CA VAL A 106 -10.50 6.27 4.80
C VAL A 106 -11.35 7.53 4.75
N SER A 107 -11.41 8.26 5.86
CA SER A 107 -12.34 9.41 5.97
C SER A 107 -12.05 10.52 4.97
N ASN A 108 -10.83 10.60 4.45
CA ASN A 108 -10.48 11.63 3.47
C ASN A 108 -10.54 11.13 2.03
N VAL A 109 -10.91 9.88 1.81
CA VAL A 109 -10.94 9.35 0.44
C VAL A 109 -12.16 9.88 -0.28
N GLU A 110 -11.92 10.52 -1.42
CA GLU A 110 -12.96 11.13 -2.22
C GLU A 110 -13.47 10.23 -3.33
N ASN A 111 -12.65 9.27 -3.77
CA ASN A 111 -13.05 8.41 -4.88
C ASN A 111 -12.46 7.02 -4.70
N MET A 112 -13.37 6.03 -4.59
CA MET A 112 -13.01 4.61 -4.46
C MET A 112 -13.58 3.78 -5.61
N TYR A 113 -13.81 4.40 -6.77
CA TYR A 113 -14.50 3.73 -7.87
C TYR A 113 -13.78 2.44 -8.23
N HIS A 114 -14.53 1.34 -8.34
CA HIS A 114 -14.01 0.03 -8.72
C HIS A 114 -12.88 -0.49 -7.82
N MET A 115 -12.82 -0.01 -6.58
CA MET A 115 -11.70 -0.37 -5.71
C MET A 115 -11.46 -1.88 -5.61
N PHE A 116 -12.53 -2.66 -5.55
CA PHE A 116 -12.44 -4.11 -5.39
C PHE A 116 -13.00 -4.88 -6.59
N TYR A 117 -13.07 -4.24 -7.74
CA TYR A 117 -13.68 -4.82 -8.93
C TYR A 117 -13.02 -6.15 -9.29
N LYS A 118 -13.82 -7.21 -9.39
CA LYS A 118 -13.34 -8.55 -9.73
C LYS A 118 -12.19 -9.03 -8.86
N SER A 119 -12.28 -8.72 -7.57
CA SER A 119 -11.30 -9.17 -6.58
C SER A 119 -12.01 -9.86 -5.43
N PRO A 120 -11.28 -10.57 -4.56
CA PRO A 120 -11.93 -11.28 -3.45
C PRO A 120 -12.78 -10.39 -2.56
N LEU A 121 -12.36 -9.15 -2.32
CA LEU A 121 -13.10 -8.26 -1.43
C LEU A 121 -14.33 -7.63 -2.07
N GLU A 122 -14.55 -7.87 -3.35
CA GLU A 122 -15.76 -7.34 -3.99
C GLU A 122 -17.02 -7.89 -3.34
N LYS A 123 -17.00 -9.17 -3.00
CA LYS A 123 -18.19 -9.81 -2.41
C LYS A 123 -18.30 -9.60 -0.91
N ASN A 124 -17.21 -9.28 -0.27
CA ASN A 124 -17.19 -9.12 1.18
C ASN A 124 -16.27 -7.97 1.57
N PRO A 125 -16.63 -6.74 1.17
CA PRO A 125 -15.77 -5.59 1.38
C PRO A 125 -15.72 -5.18 2.85
N PRO A 126 -14.70 -4.40 3.22
CA PRO A 126 -14.69 -3.83 4.56
C PRO A 126 -15.90 -2.92 4.78
N LYS A 127 -16.27 -2.78 6.05
CA LYS A 127 -17.48 -2.01 6.38
C LYS A 127 -17.41 -0.55 5.95
N TRP A 128 -16.22 -0.01 5.86
CA TRP A 128 -16.06 1.39 5.47
C TRP A 128 -16.19 1.62 3.96
N TYR A 129 -16.26 0.56 3.19
CA TYR A 129 -16.30 0.72 1.72
C TYR A 129 -17.66 1.23 1.27
N LYS A 130 -17.64 2.27 0.45
CA LYS A 130 -18.83 2.82 -0.19
C LYS A 130 -18.48 3.15 -1.63
N GLU A 131 -19.20 2.52 -2.51
CA GLU A 131 -18.99 2.73 -3.91
C GLU A 131 -19.54 4.06 -4.40
#